data_d0c0d3fc579c13e9c2cddd155d69b6ee
#
_entry.id   d0c0d3fc579c13e9c2cddd155d69b6ee
#
_cell.length_a   1.000
_cell.length_b   1.000
_cell.length_c   1.000
_cell.angle_alpha   90.00
_cell.angle_beta   90.00
_cell.angle_gamma   90.00
#
_symmetry.space_group_name_H-M   'P 1'
#
loop_
_entity.id
_entity.type
_entity.pdbx_description
1 polymer ?
#
loop_
_entity_poly.entity_id
_entity_poly.type
_entity_poly.pdbx_seq_one_letter_code
_entity_poly.pdbx_strand_id
1 'polypeptide(L)'
;MTVKKDIKRVLVVGSWAKEQITIENIKKKPDVKIFAYMDTKNPAIVSLVDGYKIGDLGDKEQIVNYAKKEKIDLALITTAQPLSVGVVNALEKENILVFGPNKKAAKLESDKAFARQLMKKHGIKALPKFKVFKDRYKAINYAEKLDWKVAVKPIGLTEGLGVKIYGDQLKNQDDVVDYIHKIFDKKIGGDGKVLIEEKLEGAEFTIQCFVYGKHIITTPAVKDFKRLLPGDKGPNTASMGSYSNNGFLLPFMDQEDYLEAVNIIMKTLNVFNNDTGEDCKGFLYGQFMKTNDGLKLIEYNFRPGDPEWLNTLLVMDDNLVDVIKYLIDGVEKPVHFEDKATVCKYIVPKGYPKIMNQVLNVKFDAKKINNLGVKIYYSSGLDNKGKLRVGCERGIALVSKGDTIEKANTVVEKAISMIDGDFQYRKDIGAEEMIR
;
A
#
# COMPACT_ATOMS: atom_id res chain seq x y z
N MET A 1 27.16 10.24 -3.75
CA MET A 1 27.80 10.47 -2.43
C MET A 1 27.65 9.18 -1.65
N THR A 2 28.73 8.50 -1.34
CA THR A 2 28.72 7.31 -0.46
C THR A 2 28.35 7.76 0.93
N VAL A 3 27.22 7.30 1.46
CA VAL A 3 26.78 7.62 2.81
C VAL A 3 27.65 6.81 3.79
N LYS A 4 28.82 7.35 4.15
CA LYS A 4 29.66 6.77 5.22
C LYS A 4 29.05 6.93 6.63
N LYS A 5 27.86 7.52 6.74
CA LYS A 5 27.21 7.76 8.03
C LYS A 5 26.54 6.47 8.52
N ASP A 6 26.91 6.07 9.71
CA ASP A 6 26.27 4.96 10.42
C ASP A 6 24.84 5.38 10.80
N ILE A 7 23.82 4.59 10.39
CA ILE A 7 22.42 4.89 10.71
C ILE A 7 22.10 4.32 12.09
N LYS A 8 21.96 5.21 13.07
CA LYS A 8 21.67 4.85 14.47
C LYS A 8 20.30 5.31 14.95
N ARG A 9 19.68 6.27 14.26
CA ARG A 9 18.40 6.86 14.67
C ARG A 9 17.47 6.92 13.46
N VAL A 10 16.41 6.12 13.50
CA VAL A 10 15.45 5.99 12.40
C VAL A 10 14.10 6.54 12.82
N LEU A 11 13.52 7.39 11.97
CA LEU A 11 12.14 7.88 12.09
C LEU A 11 11.24 7.13 11.13
N VAL A 12 10.15 6.58 11.62
CA VAL A 12 9.05 6.03 10.79
C VAL A 12 7.85 6.98 10.87
N VAL A 13 7.33 7.42 9.71
CA VAL A 13 6.21 8.36 9.63
C VAL A 13 4.97 7.62 9.15
N GLY A 14 3.99 7.46 10.05
CA GLY A 14 2.73 6.76 9.84
C GLY A 14 2.32 5.97 11.08
N SER A 15 1.08 5.45 11.12
CA SER A 15 0.41 5.01 12.35
C SER A 15 -0.11 3.58 12.33
N TRP A 16 -0.03 2.86 11.20
CA TRP A 16 -0.84 1.67 10.97
C TRP A 16 -0.05 0.37 10.98
N ALA A 17 -0.67 -0.72 10.57
CA ALA A 17 -0.11 -2.07 10.57
C ALA A 17 1.23 -2.17 9.81
N LYS A 18 1.34 -1.53 8.66
CA LYS A 18 2.56 -1.52 7.85
C LYS A 18 3.72 -0.79 8.53
N GLU A 19 3.46 0.28 9.30
CA GLU A 19 4.47 0.94 10.09
C GLU A 19 4.88 0.09 11.29
N GLN A 20 3.93 -0.61 11.92
CA GLN A 20 4.25 -1.54 13.02
C GLN A 20 5.22 -2.63 12.56
N ILE A 21 4.94 -3.34 11.47
CA ILE A 21 5.83 -4.40 10.97
C ILE A 21 7.18 -3.84 10.49
N THR A 22 7.19 -2.63 9.92
CA THR A 22 8.43 -1.91 9.55
C THR A 22 9.30 -1.69 10.78
N ILE A 23 8.73 -1.20 11.88
CA ILE A 23 9.41 -0.98 13.14
C ILE A 23 9.90 -2.30 13.75
N GLU A 24 9.06 -3.36 13.72
CA GLU A 24 9.47 -4.70 14.20
C GLU A 24 10.66 -5.27 13.41
N ASN A 25 10.69 -5.07 12.10
CA ASN A 25 11.84 -5.49 11.28
C ASN A 25 13.10 -4.68 11.63
N ILE A 26 13.00 -3.35 11.77
CA ILE A 26 14.14 -2.48 12.15
C ILE A 26 14.67 -2.87 13.54
N LYS A 27 13.77 -3.20 14.47
CA LYS A 27 14.11 -3.58 15.86
C LYS A 27 14.95 -4.85 15.97
N LYS A 28 15.00 -5.69 14.92
CA LYS A 28 15.96 -6.81 14.84
C LYS A 28 17.42 -6.34 14.91
N LYS A 29 17.68 -5.03 14.70
CA LYS A 29 18.99 -4.40 14.80
C LYS A 29 19.09 -3.60 16.12
N PRO A 30 19.69 -4.16 17.18
CA PRO A 30 19.56 -3.63 18.55
C PRO A 30 20.30 -2.30 18.79
N ASP A 31 21.23 -1.93 17.92
CA ASP A 31 22.01 -0.70 17.99
C ASP A 31 21.32 0.50 17.28
N VAL A 32 20.13 0.31 16.74
CA VAL A 32 19.30 1.35 16.09
C VAL A 32 18.19 1.79 17.03
N LYS A 33 18.14 3.07 17.34
CA LYS A 33 17.02 3.71 18.04
C LYS A 33 15.92 4.08 17.05
N ILE A 34 14.68 3.80 17.42
CA ILE A 34 13.53 3.95 16.55
C ILE A 34 12.60 5.03 17.11
N PHE A 35 12.18 5.94 16.24
CA PHE A 35 11.24 7.00 16.55
C PHE A 35 10.03 6.91 15.62
N ALA A 36 8.86 7.30 16.11
CA ALA A 36 7.64 7.33 15.31
C ALA A 36 6.99 8.71 15.31
N TYR A 37 6.52 9.17 14.15
CA TYR A 37 5.60 10.30 14.04
C TYR A 37 4.27 9.78 13.50
N MET A 38 3.22 9.91 14.28
CA MET A 38 1.92 9.28 14.04
C MET A 38 0.79 10.31 14.13
N ASP A 39 -0.28 10.14 13.37
CA ASP A 39 -1.53 10.89 13.55
C ASP A 39 -2.45 10.26 14.59
N THR A 40 -2.30 8.96 14.80
CA THR A 40 -3.11 8.18 15.73
C THR A 40 -2.23 7.30 16.63
N LYS A 41 -2.59 7.19 17.91
CA LYS A 41 -1.84 6.41 18.88
C LYS A 41 -2.03 4.90 18.64
N ASN A 42 -1.13 4.29 17.88
CA ASN A 42 -1.09 2.84 17.67
C ASN A 42 -0.50 2.16 18.92
N PRO A 43 -1.22 1.24 19.59
CA PRO A 43 -0.80 0.65 20.85
C PRO A 43 0.50 -0.15 20.75
N ALA A 44 0.71 -0.84 19.64
CA ALA A 44 1.92 -1.63 19.43
C ALA A 44 3.13 -0.75 19.10
N ILE A 45 3.00 0.22 18.21
CA ILE A 45 4.09 1.12 17.85
C ILE A 45 4.63 1.84 19.10
N VAL A 46 3.75 2.36 19.94
CA VAL A 46 4.14 3.06 21.18
C VAL A 46 5.02 2.18 22.09
N SER A 47 4.76 0.88 22.13
CA SER A 47 5.54 -0.06 22.96
C SER A 47 6.88 -0.50 22.32
N LEU A 48 7.05 -0.26 21.02
CA LEU A 48 8.19 -0.74 20.25
C LEU A 48 9.29 0.32 20.08
N VAL A 49 8.93 1.61 20.15
CA VAL A 49 9.84 2.72 19.80
C VAL A 49 10.49 3.38 21.02
N ASP A 50 11.65 4.00 20.81
CA ASP A 50 12.38 4.78 21.85
C ASP A 50 11.75 6.15 22.11
N GLY A 51 10.99 6.66 21.15
CA GLY A 51 10.24 7.91 21.27
C GLY A 51 9.22 8.08 20.17
N TYR A 52 8.15 8.83 20.45
CA TYR A 52 7.13 9.13 19.46
C TYR A 52 6.52 10.51 19.64
N LYS A 53 5.90 11.01 18.58
CA LYS A 53 5.05 12.20 18.59
C LYS A 53 3.75 11.91 17.87
N ILE A 54 2.64 12.40 18.44
CA ILE A 54 1.34 12.43 17.78
C ILE A 54 1.14 13.81 17.17
N GLY A 55 0.78 13.88 15.88
CA GLY A 55 0.54 15.12 15.16
C GLY A 55 -0.01 14.88 13.76
N ASP A 56 -0.38 15.95 13.05
CA ASP A 56 -0.89 15.86 11.68
C ASP A 56 0.21 15.41 10.71
N LEU A 57 -0.05 14.34 9.96
CA LEU A 57 0.86 13.83 8.92
C LEU A 57 1.00 14.78 7.72
N GLY A 58 0.08 15.76 7.57
CA GLY A 58 0.17 16.85 6.59
C GLY A 58 1.02 18.03 7.05
N ASP A 59 1.34 18.13 8.34
CA ASP A 59 2.18 19.19 8.89
C ASP A 59 3.68 18.86 8.75
N LYS A 60 4.23 19.20 7.60
CA LYS A 60 5.65 18.92 7.28
C LYS A 60 6.61 19.61 8.24
N GLU A 61 6.25 20.79 8.78
CA GLU A 61 7.13 21.55 9.70
C GLU A 61 7.24 20.84 11.04
N GLN A 62 6.13 20.35 11.58
CA GLN A 62 6.17 19.56 12.81
C GLN A 62 6.95 18.27 12.67
N ILE A 63 6.84 17.56 11.51
CA ILE A 63 7.62 16.35 11.24
C ILE A 63 9.11 16.68 11.19
N VAL A 64 9.50 17.71 10.45
CA VAL A 64 10.90 18.16 10.35
C VAL A 64 11.46 18.57 11.72
N ASN A 65 10.72 19.36 12.49
CA ASN A 65 11.14 19.79 13.81
C ASN A 65 11.34 18.60 14.77
N TYR A 66 10.46 17.60 14.70
CA TYR A 66 10.61 16.38 15.48
C TYR A 66 11.85 15.59 15.06
N ALA A 67 12.06 15.42 13.76
CA ALA A 67 13.24 14.73 13.23
C ALA A 67 14.56 15.42 13.64
N LYS A 68 14.62 16.75 13.62
CA LYS A 68 15.77 17.52 14.08
C LYS A 68 16.00 17.37 15.60
N LYS A 69 14.94 17.52 16.39
CA LYS A 69 14.99 17.35 17.85
C LYS A 69 15.56 16.00 18.25
N GLU A 70 15.08 14.94 17.59
CA GLU A 70 15.50 13.57 17.84
C GLU A 70 16.79 13.17 17.09
N LYS A 71 17.44 14.12 16.38
CA LYS A 71 18.68 13.89 15.62
C LYS A 71 18.62 12.67 14.72
N ILE A 72 17.56 12.59 13.92
CA ILE A 72 17.30 11.45 13.02
C ILE A 72 18.36 11.36 11.93
N ASP A 73 18.88 10.15 11.69
CA ASP A 73 19.81 9.86 10.60
C ASP A 73 19.08 9.47 9.32
N LEU A 74 18.01 8.65 9.45
CA LEU A 74 17.19 8.15 8.35
C LEU A 74 15.70 8.29 8.68
N ALA A 75 14.93 8.89 7.77
CA ALA A 75 13.48 8.92 7.86
C ALA A 75 12.85 8.01 6.79
N LEU A 76 11.91 7.17 7.20
CA LEU A 76 11.08 6.32 6.33
C LEU A 76 9.69 6.94 6.24
N ILE A 77 9.29 7.35 5.04
CA ILE A 77 7.97 7.93 4.80
C ILE A 77 7.10 6.88 4.12
N THR A 78 6.20 6.29 4.89
CA THR A 78 5.46 5.08 4.51
C THR A 78 3.99 5.32 4.18
N THR A 79 3.51 6.58 4.21
CA THR A 79 2.11 6.93 3.93
C THR A 79 2.00 8.13 2.99
N ALA A 80 0.89 8.22 2.24
CA ALA A 80 0.74 9.13 1.10
C ALA A 80 0.63 10.62 1.49
N GLN A 81 -0.01 10.95 2.62
CA GLN A 81 -0.26 12.33 3.01
C GLN A 81 1.03 13.15 3.16
N PRO A 82 2.05 12.74 3.97
CA PRO A 82 3.29 13.49 4.07
C PRO A 82 4.08 13.55 2.76
N LEU A 83 3.97 12.53 1.91
CA LEU A 83 4.60 12.53 0.58
C LEU A 83 4.00 13.63 -0.31
N SER A 84 2.68 13.76 -0.31
CA SER A 84 1.95 14.74 -1.14
C SER A 84 2.27 16.19 -0.78
N VAL A 85 2.50 16.48 0.50
CA VAL A 85 2.85 17.83 0.98
C VAL A 85 4.35 18.13 0.91
N GLY A 86 5.19 17.12 0.56
CA GLY A 86 6.62 17.28 0.31
C GLY A 86 7.49 17.22 1.57
N VAL A 87 7.12 16.39 2.55
CA VAL A 87 7.91 16.12 3.76
C VAL A 87 9.32 15.64 3.40
N VAL A 88 9.46 14.79 2.39
CA VAL A 88 10.78 14.30 1.93
C VAL A 88 11.69 15.45 1.54
N ASN A 89 11.22 16.37 0.69
CA ASN A 89 12.01 17.53 0.27
C ASN A 89 12.40 18.43 1.46
N ALA A 90 11.54 18.54 2.47
CA ALA A 90 11.81 19.36 3.64
C ALA A 90 12.85 18.71 4.57
N LEU A 91 12.81 17.41 4.77
CA LEU A 91 13.79 16.65 5.55
C LEU A 91 15.18 16.64 4.88
N GLU A 92 15.23 16.45 3.57
CA GLU A 92 16.48 16.48 2.79
C GLU A 92 17.19 17.84 2.85
N LYS A 93 16.44 18.95 2.90
CA LYS A 93 17.00 20.30 3.13
C LYS A 93 17.70 20.46 4.48
N GLU A 94 17.31 19.67 5.46
CA GLU A 94 17.92 19.63 6.78
C GLU A 94 19.04 18.56 6.87
N ASN A 95 19.49 18.02 5.72
CA ASN A 95 20.50 16.97 5.62
C ASN A 95 20.14 15.67 6.35
N ILE A 96 18.84 15.37 6.49
CA ILE A 96 18.34 14.09 6.98
C ILE A 96 18.18 13.18 5.79
N LEU A 97 18.75 11.96 5.85
CA LEU A 97 18.57 10.97 4.84
C LEU A 97 17.10 10.50 4.84
N VAL A 98 16.48 10.40 3.65
CA VAL A 98 15.08 9.99 3.55
C VAL A 98 14.94 8.84 2.55
N PHE A 99 14.21 7.81 2.95
CA PHE A 99 13.74 6.78 2.05
C PHE A 99 12.23 6.96 1.81
N GLY A 100 11.92 7.60 0.71
CA GLY A 100 10.59 8.00 0.25
C GLY A 100 10.71 8.90 -0.98
N PRO A 101 9.68 8.97 -1.84
CA PRO A 101 9.71 9.80 -3.03
C PRO A 101 9.63 11.29 -2.67
N ASN A 102 10.40 12.11 -3.37
CA ASN A 102 10.20 13.55 -3.32
C ASN A 102 8.81 13.93 -3.91
N LYS A 103 8.40 15.18 -3.72
CA LYS A 103 7.07 15.66 -4.16
C LYS A 103 6.82 15.46 -5.66
N LYS A 104 7.87 15.46 -6.49
CA LYS A 104 7.76 15.28 -7.94
C LYS A 104 7.54 13.80 -8.28
N ALA A 105 8.32 12.89 -7.68
CA ALA A 105 8.15 11.45 -7.86
C ALA A 105 6.85 10.92 -7.23
N ALA A 106 6.40 11.50 -6.12
CA ALA A 106 5.12 11.18 -5.50
C ALA A 106 3.91 11.39 -6.45
N LYS A 107 4.06 12.15 -7.55
CA LYS A 107 3.02 12.29 -8.58
C LYS A 107 2.70 10.98 -9.31
N LEU A 108 3.60 10.00 -9.32
CA LEU A 108 3.28 8.67 -9.87
C LEU A 108 2.11 8.01 -9.14
N GLU A 109 1.89 8.32 -7.86
CA GLU A 109 0.72 7.91 -7.08
C GLU A 109 -0.35 9.00 -7.03
N SER A 110 0.02 10.22 -6.64
CA SER A 110 -0.92 11.29 -6.31
C SER A 110 -1.61 11.95 -7.51
N ASP A 111 -1.14 11.69 -8.74
CA ASP A 111 -1.73 12.17 -9.99
C ASP A 111 -1.80 11.03 -11.02
N LYS A 112 -2.94 10.33 -11.03
CA LYS A 112 -3.16 9.18 -11.94
C LYS A 112 -3.03 9.57 -13.42
N ALA A 113 -3.38 10.82 -13.78
CA ALA A 113 -3.24 11.30 -15.14
C ALA A 113 -1.76 11.46 -15.53
N PHE A 114 -0.94 11.97 -14.61
CA PHE A 114 0.50 12.12 -14.81
C PHE A 114 1.15 10.76 -15.12
N ALA A 115 0.91 9.76 -14.26
CA ALA A 115 1.49 8.42 -14.47
C ALA A 115 1.07 7.81 -15.82
N ARG A 116 -0.21 7.92 -16.18
CA ARG A 116 -0.72 7.42 -17.47
C ARG A 116 -0.11 8.14 -18.68
N GLN A 117 -0.02 9.47 -18.60
CA GLN A 117 0.53 10.30 -19.70
C GLN A 117 2.02 10.07 -19.87
N LEU A 118 2.78 9.93 -18.78
CA LEU A 118 4.20 9.60 -18.82
C LEU A 118 4.44 8.27 -19.54
N MET A 119 3.75 7.22 -19.10
CA MET A 119 3.90 5.89 -19.71
C MET A 119 3.48 5.88 -21.18
N LYS A 120 2.38 6.55 -21.54
CA LYS A 120 1.89 6.66 -22.91
C LYS A 120 2.88 7.41 -23.80
N LYS A 121 3.43 8.53 -23.34
CA LYS A 121 4.43 9.34 -24.06
C LYS A 121 5.64 8.51 -24.48
N HIS A 122 6.04 7.58 -23.62
CA HIS A 122 7.23 6.73 -23.85
C HIS A 122 6.90 5.32 -24.37
N GLY A 123 5.67 5.08 -24.82
CA GLY A 123 5.29 3.83 -25.48
C GLY A 123 5.27 2.59 -24.57
N ILE A 124 5.12 2.76 -23.26
CA ILE A 124 4.96 1.64 -22.32
C ILE A 124 3.57 1.04 -22.52
N LYS A 125 3.51 -0.19 -23.06
CA LYS A 125 2.25 -0.81 -23.55
C LYS A 125 1.32 -1.34 -22.46
N ALA A 126 1.76 -1.42 -21.23
CA ALA A 126 1.00 -1.96 -20.09
C ALA A 126 -0.10 -1.01 -19.59
N LEU A 127 -0.80 -0.33 -20.46
CA LEU A 127 -1.86 0.62 -20.12
C LEU A 127 -3.21 0.11 -20.61
N PRO A 128 -4.29 0.31 -19.82
CA PRO A 128 -5.64 0.23 -20.35
C PRO A 128 -5.87 1.33 -21.38
N LYS A 129 -6.91 1.20 -22.23
CA LYS A 129 -7.38 2.35 -23.00
C LYS A 129 -7.88 3.41 -22.04
N PHE A 130 -7.37 4.63 -22.15
CA PHE A 130 -7.71 5.69 -21.21
C PHE A 130 -7.78 7.07 -21.84
N LYS A 131 -8.55 7.97 -21.22
CA LYS A 131 -8.49 9.41 -21.46
C LYS A 131 -8.78 10.19 -20.19
N VAL A 132 -8.17 11.39 -20.11
CA VAL A 132 -8.39 12.37 -19.02
C VAL A 132 -9.28 13.48 -19.54
N PHE A 133 -10.28 13.86 -18.75
CA PHE A 133 -11.24 14.88 -19.11
C PHE A 133 -11.33 15.99 -18.07
N LYS A 134 -11.48 17.23 -18.56
CA LYS A 134 -11.84 18.42 -17.79
C LYS A 134 -13.30 18.83 -18.05
N ASP A 135 -13.99 18.10 -18.90
CA ASP A 135 -15.36 18.32 -19.33
C ASP A 135 -16.18 17.04 -19.10
N ARG A 136 -17.26 17.15 -18.34
CA ARG A 136 -18.10 16.02 -17.94
C ARG A 136 -18.80 15.35 -19.13
N TYR A 137 -19.27 16.13 -20.10
CA TYR A 137 -19.99 15.60 -21.25
C TYR A 137 -19.05 14.84 -22.19
N LYS A 138 -17.83 15.34 -22.37
CA LYS A 138 -16.80 14.61 -23.13
C LYS A 138 -16.37 13.31 -22.44
N ALA A 139 -16.37 13.29 -21.10
CA ALA A 139 -16.09 12.07 -20.32
C ALA A 139 -17.22 11.04 -20.50
N ILE A 140 -18.48 11.47 -20.42
CA ILE A 140 -19.67 10.63 -20.64
C ILE A 140 -19.65 10.04 -22.06
N ASN A 141 -19.47 10.87 -23.10
CA ASN A 141 -19.39 10.41 -24.48
C ASN A 141 -18.24 9.43 -24.73
N TYR A 142 -17.15 9.51 -23.94
CA TYR A 142 -16.06 8.53 -24.03
C TYR A 142 -16.42 7.22 -23.32
N ALA A 143 -17.11 7.28 -22.19
CA ALA A 143 -17.61 6.08 -21.52
C ALA A 143 -18.61 5.30 -22.39
N GLU A 144 -19.48 6.04 -23.09
CA GLU A 144 -20.41 5.45 -24.09
C GLU A 144 -19.65 4.74 -25.22
N LYS A 145 -18.59 5.34 -25.77
CA LYS A 145 -17.74 4.72 -26.81
C LYS A 145 -17.02 3.45 -26.35
N LEU A 146 -16.94 3.21 -25.05
CA LEU A 146 -16.42 1.99 -24.44
C LEU A 146 -17.53 1.05 -23.97
N ASP A 147 -18.76 1.21 -24.51
CA ASP A 147 -19.95 0.44 -24.15
C ASP A 147 -20.21 0.45 -22.62
N TRP A 148 -19.90 1.57 -21.98
CA TRP A 148 -20.00 1.79 -20.53
C TRP A 148 -19.10 0.88 -19.68
N LYS A 149 -18.36 -0.07 -20.27
CA LYS A 149 -17.43 -0.96 -19.58
C LYS A 149 -16.19 -0.17 -19.15
N VAL A 150 -16.34 0.63 -18.13
CA VAL A 150 -15.31 1.57 -17.68
C VAL A 150 -15.01 1.51 -16.19
N ALA A 151 -13.78 1.91 -15.85
CA ALA A 151 -13.40 2.37 -14.53
C ALA A 151 -13.34 3.91 -14.52
N VAL A 152 -14.14 4.53 -13.65
CA VAL A 152 -14.20 5.98 -13.45
C VAL A 152 -13.35 6.36 -12.25
N LYS A 153 -12.29 7.15 -12.48
CA LYS A 153 -11.27 7.45 -11.47
C LYS A 153 -11.09 8.96 -11.28
N PRO A 154 -11.31 9.52 -10.09
CA PRO A 154 -10.80 10.84 -9.74
C PRO A 154 -9.26 10.88 -9.88
N ILE A 155 -8.70 12.02 -10.24
CA ILE A 155 -7.25 12.13 -10.54
C ILE A 155 -6.40 11.99 -9.27
N GLY A 156 -6.73 12.73 -8.22
CA GLY A 156 -5.96 12.80 -6.99
C GLY A 156 -6.18 11.63 -6.04
N LEU A 157 -5.58 11.74 -4.86
CA LEU A 157 -5.65 10.73 -3.81
C LEU A 157 -7.10 10.58 -3.30
N THR A 158 -7.59 9.36 -3.24
CA THR A 158 -8.92 9.00 -2.73
C THR A 158 -8.90 7.70 -1.92
N GLU A 159 -7.72 7.22 -1.52
CA GLU A 159 -7.52 6.03 -0.68
C GLU A 159 -8.23 4.77 -1.21
N GLY A 160 -8.28 4.63 -2.56
CA GLY A 160 -8.98 3.53 -3.23
C GLY A 160 -10.51 3.64 -3.25
N LEU A 161 -11.11 4.51 -2.42
CA LEU A 161 -12.58 4.63 -2.31
C LEU A 161 -13.22 5.45 -3.43
N GLY A 162 -12.43 6.25 -4.14
CA GLY A 162 -12.91 7.09 -5.24
C GLY A 162 -12.95 6.39 -6.61
N VAL A 163 -12.39 5.21 -6.75
CA VAL A 163 -12.45 4.45 -8.00
C VAL A 163 -13.75 3.64 -8.04
N LYS A 164 -14.52 3.78 -9.13
CA LYS A 164 -15.72 2.99 -9.35
C LYS A 164 -15.72 2.32 -10.71
N ILE A 165 -16.16 1.08 -10.75
CA ILE A 165 -16.10 0.19 -11.92
C ILE A 165 -17.52 -0.21 -12.31
N TYR A 166 -17.80 -0.19 -13.62
CA TYR A 166 -19.05 -0.65 -14.21
C TYR A 166 -19.27 -2.16 -13.98
N GLY A 167 -20.49 -2.52 -13.64
CA GLY A 167 -20.86 -3.87 -13.23
C GLY A 167 -20.57 -4.16 -11.74
N ASP A 168 -19.76 -3.33 -11.12
CA ASP A 168 -19.38 -3.46 -9.72
C ASP A 168 -20.09 -2.43 -8.81
N GLN A 169 -19.54 -1.24 -8.69
CA GLN A 169 -20.15 -0.15 -7.92
C GLN A 169 -21.12 0.69 -8.77
N LEU A 170 -20.94 0.69 -10.09
CA LEU A 170 -21.81 1.35 -11.06
C LEU A 170 -22.59 0.26 -11.79
N LYS A 171 -23.88 0.13 -11.50
CA LYS A 171 -24.70 -1.00 -11.96
C LYS A 171 -25.24 -0.85 -13.37
N ASN A 172 -25.41 0.37 -13.82
CA ASN A 172 -25.96 0.75 -15.10
C ASN A 172 -25.29 2.04 -15.64
N GLN A 173 -25.73 2.49 -16.81
CA GLN A 173 -25.21 3.67 -17.47
C GLN A 173 -25.46 4.95 -16.67
N ASP A 174 -26.65 5.07 -16.07
CA ASP A 174 -27.03 6.24 -15.27
C ASP A 174 -26.11 6.39 -14.05
N ASP A 175 -25.74 5.30 -13.39
CA ASP A 175 -24.77 5.33 -12.30
C ASP A 175 -23.41 5.87 -12.75
N VAL A 176 -22.97 5.55 -13.99
CA VAL A 176 -21.71 6.07 -14.55
C VAL A 176 -21.82 7.57 -14.77
N VAL A 177 -22.91 8.03 -15.38
CA VAL A 177 -23.20 9.44 -15.64
C VAL A 177 -23.25 10.22 -14.34
N ASP A 178 -24.04 9.74 -13.37
CA ASP A 178 -24.19 10.38 -12.06
C ASP A 178 -22.87 10.46 -11.31
N TYR A 179 -22.04 9.41 -11.39
CA TYR A 179 -20.76 9.43 -10.72
C TYR A 179 -19.78 10.40 -11.38
N ILE A 180 -19.76 10.50 -12.70
CA ILE A 180 -18.98 11.52 -13.42
C ILE A 180 -19.44 12.92 -12.98
N HIS A 181 -20.74 13.21 -12.97
CA HIS A 181 -21.27 14.48 -12.46
C HIS A 181 -20.82 14.76 -11.04
N LYS A 182 -20.92 13.77 -10.14
CA LYS A 182 -20.51 13.89 -8.75
C LYS A 182 -19.04 14.24 -8.57
N ILE A 183 -18.14 13.68 -9.41
CA ILE A 183 -16.70 14.01 -9.37
C ILE A 183 -16.48 15.49 -9.64
N PHE A 184 -17.14 16.03 -10.69
CA PHE A 184 -17.01 17.45 -11.07
C PHE A 184 -17.64 18.38 -10.04
N ASP A 185 -18.86 18.08 -9.58
CA ASP A 185 -19.63 18.94 -8.68
C ASP A 185 -19.00 19.01 -7.28
N LYS A 186 -18.52 17.86 -6.77
CA LYS A 186 -17.90 17.76 -5.44
C LYS A 186 -16.37 17.87 -5.46
N LYS A 187 -15.76 18.08 -6.63
CA LYS A 187 -14.30 18.13 -6.84
C LYS A 187 -13.57 16.94 -6.18
N ILE A 188 -14.15 15.74 -6.30
CA ILE A 188 -13.54 14.54 -5.72
C ILE A 188 -12.17 14.32 -6.36
N GLY A 189 -11.13 14.14 -5.54
CA GLY A 189 -9.76 13.99 -6.01
C GLY A 189 -9.13 15.28 -6.55
N GLY A 190 -9.69 16.48 -6.23
CA GLY A 190 -9.07 17.78 -6.49
C GLY A 190 -9.72 18.58 -7.61
N ASP A 191 -9.04 18.78 -8.73
CA ASP A 191 -9.28 19.83 -9.73
C ASP A 191 -10.50 19.65 -10.66
N GLY A 192 -11.50 18.84 -10.32
CA GLY A 192 -12.64 18.57 -11.22
C GLY A 192 -12.19 17.96 -12.55
N LYS A 193 -11.29 17.00 -12.50
CA LYS A 193 -10.86 16.17 -13.64
C LYS A 193 -11.20 14.72 -13.37
N VAL A 194 -11.47 13.97 -14.42
CA VAL A 194 -11.76 12.56 -14.34
C VAL A 194 -10.88 11.77 -15.34
N LEU A 195 -10.39 10.63 -14.89
CA LEU A 195 -9.77 9.63 -15.74
C LEU A 195 -10.80 8.54 -16.00
N ILE A 196 -11.11 8.29 -17.27
CA ILE A 196 -11.94 7.17 -17.73
C ILE A 196 -11.01 6.14 -18.36
N GLU A 197 -11.07 4.92 -17.86
CA GLU A 197 -10.33 3.76 -18.38
C GLU A 197 -11.30 2.66 -18.79
N GLU A 198 -10.91 1.83 -19.77
CA GLU A 198 -11.62 0.58 -20.03
C GLU A 198 -11.60 -0.29 -18.77
N LYS A 199 -12.69 -1.01 -18.53
CA LYS A 199 -12.72 -2.02 -17.47
C LYS A 199 -11.79 -3.17 -17.84
N LEU A 200 -10.82 -3.42 -16.96
CA LEU A 200 -9.96 -4.59 -17.09
C LEU A 200 -10.63 -5.83 -16.46
N GLU A 201 -10.36 -6.98 -17.00
CA GLU A 201 -10.79 -8.28 -16.49
C GLU A 201 -9.61 -9.24 -16.43
N GLY A 202 -9.41 -9.89 -15.28
CA GLY A 202 -8.27 -10.77 -15.07
C GLY A 202 -7.93 -10.95 -13.58
N ALA A 203 -6.74 -11.48 -13.32
CA ALA A 203 -6.24 -11.69 -11.97
C ALA A 203 -5.36 -10.52 -11.53
N GLU A 204 -5.73 -9.85 -10.43
CA GLU A 204 -4.95 -8.76 -9.85
C GLU A 204 -3.81 -9.29 -8.99
N PHE A 205 -2.67 -8.60 -9.04
CA PHE A 205 -1.53 -8.82 -8.16
C PHE A 205 -0.69 -7.56 -8.00
N THR A 206 0.19 -7.57 -7.01
CA THR A 206 1.12 -6.48 -6.75
C THR A 206 2.56 -6.97 -6.66
N ILE A 207 3.47 -6.13 -7.12
CA ILE A 207 4.90 -6.24 -6.85
C ILE A 207 5.34 -4.95 -6.16
N GLN A 208 5.96 -5.09 -5.00
CA GLN A 208 6.58 -3.98 -4.30
C GLN A 208 8.08 -3.97 -4.56
N CYS A 209 8.67 -2.79 -4.54
CA CYS A 209 10.08 -2.62 -4.79
C CYS A 209 10.69 -1.61 -3.83
N PHE A 210 11.91 -1.88 -3.41
CA PHE A 210 12.80 -0.86 -2.87
C PHE A 210 13.51 -0.18 -4.03
N VAL A 211 13.46 1.12 -4.09
CA VAL A 211 14.02 1.90 -5.21
C VAL A 211 14.95 2.98 -4.68
N TYR A 212 16.12 3.12 -5.30
CA TYR A 212 17.03 4.23 -5.08
C TYR A 212 17.80 4.56 -6.37
N GLY A 213 17.35 5.61 -7.06
CA GLY A 213 17.87 5.93 -8.40
C GLY A 213 17.61 4.78 -9.39
N LYS A 214 18.66 4.24 -9.96
CA LYS A 214 18.60 3.09 -10.89
C LYS A 214 18.60 1.72 -10.20
N HIS A 215 18.86 1.68 -8.90
CA HIS A 215 18.90 0.42 -8.15
C HIS A 215 17.50 0.05 -7.67
N ILE A 216 17.13 -1.19 -7.93
CA ILE A 216 15.83 -1.73 -7.56
C ILE A 216 15.99 -3.12 -6.95
N ILE A 217 15.29 -3.36 -5.85
CA ILE A 217 15.13 -4.69 -5.25
C ILE A 217 13.64 -5.00 -5.24
N THR A 218 13.25 -6.09 -5.86
CA THR A 218 11.86 -6.53 -5.96
C THR A 218 11.52 -7.51 -4.84
N THR A 219 10.23 -7.61 -4.50
CA THR A 219 9.71 -8.49 -3.45
C THR A 219 8.81 -9.57 -4.04
N PRO A 220 8.49 -10.64 -3.30
CA PRO A 220 7.47 -11.60 -3.72
C PRO A 220 6.16 -10.91 -4.11
N ALA A 221 5.49 -11.46 -5.12
CA ALA A 221 4.19 -10.97 -5.54
C ALA A 221 3.12 -11.26 -4.47
N VAL A 222 2.16 -10.35 -4.31
CA VAL A 222 1.08 -10.45 -3.32
C VAL A 222 -0.25 -10.20 -4.01
N LYS A 223 -1.27 -10.98 -3.67
CA LYS A 223 -2.67 -10.75 -4.05
C LYS A 223 -3.43 -10.15 -2.88
N ASP A 224 -4.06 -8.99 -3.10
CA ASP A 224 -4.95 -8.34 -2.12
C ASP A 224 -6.43 -8.53 -2.47
N PHE A 225 -7.30 -8.26 -1.49
CA PHE A 225 -8.74 -8.47 -1.59
C PHE A 225 -9.50 -7.24 -1.12
N LYS A 226 -9.86 -6.36 -2.06
CA LYS A 226 -10.46 -5.05 -1.77
C LYS A 226 -11.94 -5.10 -1.42
N ARG A 227 -12.65 -6.17 -1.78
CA ARG A 227 -14.08 -6.30 -1.51
C ARG A 227 -14.33 -6.77 -0.09
N LEU A 228 -15.39 -6.22 0.52
CA LEU A 228 -15.76 -6.51 1.90
C LEU A 228 -16.20 -7.97 2.12
N LEU A 229 -16.92 -8.54 1.17
CA LEU A 229 -17.60 -9.83 1.33
C LEU A 229 -16.91 -10.95 0.54
N PRO A 230 -17.06 -12.21 0.97
CA PRO A 230 -16.56 -13.38 0.24
C PRO A 230 -17.00 -13.40 -1.23
N GLY A 231 -16.18 -14.01 -2.08
CA GLY A 231 -16.40 -14.09 -3.53
C GLY A 231 -16.28 -12.74 -4.22
N ASP A 232 -15.44 -11.83 -3.69
CA ASP A 232 -15.22 -10.46 -4.19
C ASP A 232 -16.50 -9.66 -4.39
N LYS A 233 -17.40 -9.73 -3.41
CA LYS A 233 -18.69 -9.01 -3.39
C LYS A 233 -18.69 -7.85 -2.40
N GLY A 234 -19.71 -7.00 -2.53
CA GLY A 234 -19.91 -5.87 -1.64
C GLY A 234 -19.08 -4.62 -1.99
N PRO A 235 -19.02 -3.63 -1.11
CA PRO A 235 -18.30 -2.38 -1.35
C PRO A 235 -16.78 -2.58 -1.35
N ASN A 236 -16.05 -1.67 -2.00
CA ASN A 236 -14.61 -1.56 -1.85
C ASN A 236 -14.25 -1.13 -0.42
N THR A 237 -13.12 -1.63 0.03
CA THR A 237 -12.49 -1.29 1.30
C THR A 237 -11.03 -0.91 1.05
N ALA A 238 -10.31 -0.59 2.10
CA ALA A 238 -8.86 -0.43 2.04
C ALA A 238 -8.09 -1.78 1.95
N SER A 239 -8.75 -2.86 1.55
CA SER A 239 -8.42 -4.28 1.51
C SER A 239 -8.75 -5.05 2.79
N MET A 240 -9.37 -6.21 2.65
CA MET A 240 -9.75 -7.10 3.75
C MET A 240 -8.69 -8.15 4.08
N GLY A 241 -7.64 -8.20 3.30
CA GLY A 241 -6.51 -9.10 3.49
C GLY A 241 -5.81 -9.44 2.19
N SER A 242 -4.83 -10.33 2.29
CA SER A 242 -3.94 -10.67 1.18
C SER A 242 -3.28 -12.02 1.40
N TYR A 243 -2.68 -12.56 0.35
CA TYR A 243 -1.75 -13.66 0.47
C TYR A 243 -0.55 -13.50 -0.47
N SER A 244 0.57 -14.09 -0.09
CA SER A 244 1.68 -14.43 -0.97
C SER A 244 1.88 -15.95 -0.99
N ASN A 245 2.46 -16.46 -2.05
CA ASN A 245 2.83 -17.87 -2.11
C ASN A 245 4.28 -18.06 -1.60
N ASN A 246 4.71 -19.31 -1.46
CA ASN A 246 6.12 -19.61 -1.28
C ASN A 246 6.90 -19.26 -2.55
N GLY A 247 8.07 -18.64 -2.39
CA GLY A 247 8.82 -18.04 -3.49
C GLY A 247 8.24 -16.69 -3.95
N PHE A 248 8.50 -16.33 -5.21
CA PHE A 248 8.18 -15.00 -5.74
C PHE A 248 6.86 -14.93 -6.51
N LEU A 249 6.33 -16.07 -6.96
CA LEU A 249 5.20 -16.14 -7.88
C LEU A 249 3.91 -16.52 -7.14
N LEU A 250 2.81 -15.91 -7.52
CA LEU A 250 1.48 -16.36 -7.14
C LEU A 250 1.05 -17.59 -7.98
N PRO A 251 0.10 -18.41 -7.50
CA PRO A 251 -0.28 -19.66 -8.20
C PRO A 251 -0.76 -19.49 -9.64
N PHE A 252 -1.33 -18.33 -9.99
CA PHE A 252 -1.81 -18.00 -11.34
C PHE A 252 -0.78 -17.29 -12.22
N MET A 253 0.46 -17.09 -11.70
CA MET A 253 1.55 -16.39 -12.39
C MET A 253 2.62 -17.36 -12.83
N ASP A 254 3.28 -17.03 -13.92
CA ASP A 254 4.54 -17.62 -14.34
C ASP A 254 5.71 -16.62 -14.21
N GLN A 255 6.91 -17.08 -14.50
CA GLN A 255 8.13 -16.27 -14.42
C GLN A 255 8.09 -15.09 -15.40
N GLU A 256 7.47 -15.25 -16.57
CA GLU A 256 7.37 -14.22 -17.60
C GLU A 256 6.49 -13.06 -17.12
N ASP A 257 5.34 -13.34 -16.52
CA ASP A 257 4.46 -12.34 -15.91
C ASP A 257 5.21 -11.48 -14.87
N TYR A 258 5.96 -12.14 -14.00
CA TYR A 258 6.71 -11.44 -12.97
C TYR A 258 7.79 -10.53 -13.55
N LEU A 259 8.59 -11.05 -14.47
CA LEU A 259 9.66 -10.30 -15.13
C LEU A 259 9.11 -9.15 -16.00
N GLU A 260 7.98 -9.36 -16.67
CA GLU A 260 7.31 -8.29 -17.42
C GLU A 260 6.85 -7.16 -16.50
N ALA A 261 6.21 -7.49 -15.36
CA ALA A 261 5.78 -6.48 -14.38
C ALA A 261 6.99 -5.68 -13.83
N VAL A 262 8.07 -6.35 -13.47
CA VAL A 262 9.32 -5.69 -13.03
C VAL A 262 9.89 -4.78 -14.14
N ASN A 263 9.91 -5.25 -15.38
CA ASN A 263 10.39 -4.47 -16.52
C ASN A 263 9.53 -3.22 -16.78
N ILE A 264 8.20 -3.32 -16.61
CA ILE A 264 7.29 -2.17 -16.70
C ILE A 264 7.63 -1.13 -15.62
N ILE A 265 7.87 -1.58 -14.38
CA ILE A 265 8.29 -0.70 -13.27
C ILE A 265 9.61 -0.01 -13.63
N MET A 266 10.64 -0.78 -14.02
CA MET A 266 11.96 -0.24 -14.36
C MET A 266 11.89 0.77 -15.52
N LYS A 267 11.14 0.47 -16.58
CA LYS A 267 10.92 1.39 -17.69
C LYS A 267 10.25 2.69 -17.23
N THR A 268 9.25 2.60 -16.34
CA THR A 268 8.56 3.79 -15.83
C THR A 268 9.49 4.66 -15.00
N LEU A 269 10.32 4.07 -14.13
CA LEU A 269 11.32 4.81 -13.36
C LEU A 269 12.37 5.50 -14.26
N ASN A 270 12.85 4.80 -15.28
CA ASN A 270 13.84 5.35 -16.22
C ASN A 270 13.27 6.53 -17.02
N VAL A 271 12.05 6.42 -17.54
CA VAL A 271 11.44 7.52 -18.30
C VAL A 271 11.05 8.69 -17.38
N PHE A 272 10.70 8.41 -16.12
CA PHE A 272 10.50 9.46 -15.13
C PHE A 272 11.80 10.25 -14.88
N ASN A 273 12.91 9.56 -14.66
CA ASN A 273 14.22 10.20 -14.47
C ASN A 273 14.62 11.01 -15.71
N ASN A 274 14.49 10.44 -16.93
CA ASN A 274 14.81 11.12 -18.17
C ASN A 274 13.99 12.40 -18.39
N ASP A 275 12.69 12.38 -18.08
CA ASP A 275 11.81 13.53 -18.28
C ASP A 275 11.95 14.61 -17.19
N THR A 276 12.39 14.24 -16.02
CA THR A 276 12.35 15.12 -14.85
C THR A 276 13.73 15.50 -14.31
N GLY A 277 14.77 14.73 -14.67
CA GLY A 277 16.11 14.84 -14.09
C GLY A 277 16.18 14.40 -12.62
N GLU A 278 15.15 13.73 -12.10
CA GLU A 278 15.06 13.36 -10.68
C GLU A 278 15.04 11.85 -10.47
N ASP A 279 15.78 11.40 -9.48
CA ASP A 279 15.76 10.00 -9.07
C ASP A 279 14.54 9.67 -8.23
N CYS A 280 14.00 8.49 -8.47
CA CYS A 280 13.01 7.88 -7.61
C CYS A 280 13.69 7.21 -6.41
N LYS A 281 13.16 7.41 -5.20
CA LYS A 281 13.67 6.80 -3.97
C LYS A 281 12.50 6.37 -3.11
N GLY A 282 12.58 5.21 -2.47
CA GLY A 282 11.56 4.74 -1.52
C GLY A 282 10.94 3.42 -1.91
N PHE A 283 9.73 3.20 -1.41
CA PHE A 283 8.96 1.97 -1.63
C PHE A 283 8.00 2.19 -2.80
N LEU A 284 8.22 1.54 -3.92
CA LEU A 284 7.30 1.62 -5.06
C LEU A 284 6.46 0.35 -5.14
N TYR A 285 5.17 0.52 -5.19
CA TYR A 285 4.17 -0.53 -5.33
C TYR A 285 3.55 -0.40 -6.72
N GLY A 286 3.67 -1.43 -7.54
CA GLY A 286 2.97 -1.56 -8.82
C GLY A 286 1.81 -2.55 -8.68
N GLN A 287 0.58 -2.10 -8.95
CA GLN A 287 -0.57 -2.98 -9.04
C GLN A 287 -0.87 -3.32 -10.48
N PHE A 288 -0.94 -4.60 -10.79
CA PHE A 288 -1.13 -5.13 -12.12
C PHE A 288 -2.37 -6.01 -12.20
N MET A 289 -2.84 -6.21 -13.42
CA MET A 289 -3.81 -7.23 -13.76
C MET A 289 -3.27 -8.08 -14.92
N LYS A 290 -3.23 -9.41 -14.72
CA LYS A 290 -2.99 -10.37 -15.79
C LYS A 290 -4.29 -10.55 -16.54
N THR A 291 -4.36 -10.01 -17.76
CA THR A 291 -5.52 -10.08 -18.67
C THR A 291 -5.22 -11.02 -19.84
N ASN A 292 -6.23 -11.35 -20.62
CA ASN A 292 -6.05 -12.12 -21.85
C ASN A 292 -5.18 -11.39 -22.90
N ASP A 293 -5.07 -10.04 -22.81
CA ASP A 293 -4.27 -9.19 -23.69
C ASP A 293 -2.93 -8.78 -23.05
N GLY A 294 -2.39 -9.61 -22.12
CA GLY A 294 -1.14 -9.35 -21.41
C GLY A 294 -1.31 -8.52 -20.14
N LEU A 295 -0.19 -8.12 -19.55
CA LEU A 295 -0.20 -7.37 -18.30
C LEU A 295 -0.66 -5.93 -18.49
N LYS A 296 -1.50 -5.46 -17.56
CA LYS A 296 -1.93 -4.06 -17.48
C LYS A 296 -1.63 -3.51 -16.10
N LEU A 297 -1.04 -2.31 -16.06
CA LEU A 297 -0.85 -1.57 -14.83
C LEU A 297 -2.17 -0.93 -14.39
N ILE A 298 -2.62 -1.25 -13.19
CA ILE A 298 -3.81 -0.62 -12.57
C ILE A 298 -3.44 0.72 -11.95
N GLU A 299 -2.37 0.77 -11.16
CA GLU A 299 -1.85 2.00 -10.55
C GLU A 299 -0.45 1.79 -9.96
N TYR A 300 0.24 2.90 -9.73
CA TYR A 300 1.39 2.95 -8.82
C TYR A 300 0.97 3.55 -7.48
N ASN A 301 1.59 3.03 -6.40
CA ASN A 301 1.61 3.70 -5.11
C ASN A 301 3.06 3.85 -4.69
N PHE A 302 3.50 5.07 -4.36
CA PHE A 302 4.91 5.29 -4.02
C PHE A 302 5.14 5.21 -2.50
N ARG A 303 4.58 4.19 -1.92
CA ARG A 303 4.64 3.82 -0.50
C ARG A 303 4.34 2.33 -0.34
N PRO A 304 4.67 1.69 0.82
CA PRO A 304 4.28 0.31 1.07
C PRO A 304 2.77 0.11 0.98
N GLY A 305 2.34 -1.00 0.39
CA GLY A 305 0.95 -1.44 0.40
C GLY A 305 0.53 -1.90 1.80
N ASP A 306 -0.74 -1.85 2.08
CA ASP A 306 -1.32 -2.41 3.28
C ASP A 306 -2.61 -3.14 2.87
N PRO A 307 -2.67 -4.48 2.93
CA PRO A 307 -1.87 -5.40 3.76
C PRO A 307 -0.57 -5.98 3.13
N GLU A 308 -0.26 -5.73 1.88
CA GLU A 308 0.78 -6.47 1.13
C GLU A 308 2.17 -6.38 1.77
N TRP A 309 2.47 -5.26 2.43
CA TRP A 309 3.73 -5.06 3.14
C TRP A 309 3.86 -5.99 4.35
N LEU A 310 2.72 -6.37 4.95
CA LEU A 310 2.70 -7.35 6.04
C LEU A 310 3.14 -8.73 5.55
N ASN A 311 2.68 -9.15 4.36
CA ASN A 311 3.11 -10.41 3.74
C ASN A 311 4.62 -10.36 3.44
N THR A 312 5.07 -9.28 2.82
CA THR A 312 6.46 -9.10 2.39
C THR A 312 7.43 -9.13 3.57
N LEU A 313 7.21 -8.28 4.59
CA LEU A 313 8.15 -8.18 5.72
C LEU A 313 8.09 -9.37 6.68
N LEU A 314 6.97 -10.12 6.69
CA LEU A 314 6.88 -11.32 7.52
C LEU A 314 7.85 -12.43 7.06
N VAL A 315 8.14 -12.49 5.76
CA VAL A 315 9.08 -13.46 5.16
C VAL A 315 10.43 -12.85 4.80
N MET A 316 10.65 -11.55 5.01
CA MET A 316 11.94 -10.92 4.76
C MET A 316 12.90 -11.17 5.93
N ASP A 317 14.00 -11.88 5.65
CA ASP A 317 15.03 -12.19 6.65
C ASP A 317 15.90 -10.98 6.98
N ASP A 318 16.23 -10.20 5.94
CA ASP A 318 17.16 -9.07 6.06
C ASP A 318 16.55 -7.91 6.86
N ASN A 319 17.42 -7.16 7.54
CA ASN A 319 17.01 -5.93 8.22
C ASN A 319 16.80 -4.80 7.23
N LEU A 320 15.68 -4.09 7.34
CA LEU A 320 15.29 -3.03 6.42
C LEU A 320 16.31 -1.89 6.32
N VAL A 321 16.94 -1.52 7.45
CA VAL A 321 17.98 -0.47 7.46
C VAL A 321 19.19 -0.88 6.64
N ASP A 322 19.59 -2.15 6.71
CA ASP A 322 20.72 -2.66 5.93
C ASP A 322 20.37 -2.72 4.44
N VAL A 323 19.17 -3.17 4.09
CA VAL A 323 18.68 -3.19 2.70
C VAL A 323 18.68 -1.79 2.11
N ILE A 324 18.15 -0.81 2.83
CA ILE A 324 18.14 0.59 2.39
C ILE A 324 19.57 1.12 2.23
N LYS A 325 20.45 0.79 3.18
CA LYS A 325 21.86 1.21 3.11
C LYS A 325 22.57 0.63 1.89
N TYR A 326 22.38 -0.64 1.57
CA TYR A 326 22.96 -1.25 0.34
C TYR A 326 22.49 -0.54 -0.92
N LEU A 327 21.21 -0.21 -1.03
CA LEU A 327 20.67 0.55 -2.17
C LEU A 327 21.30 1.94 -2.29
N ILE A 328 21.43 2.66 -1.18
CA ILE A 328 22.01 4.01 -1.14
C ILE A 328 23.49 3.98 -1.52
N ASP A 329 24.22 2.99 -1.03
CA ASP A 329 25.66 2.82 -1.31
C ASP A 329 25.91 2.22 -2.72
N GLY A 330 24.85 1.84 -3.44
CA GLY A 330 24.95 1.19 -4.75
C GLY A 330 25.57 -0.21 -4.68
N VAL A 331 25.43 -0.88 -3.54
CA VAL A 331 25.93 -2.24 -3.33
C VAL A 331 24.86 -3.23 -3.76
N GLU A 332 25.16 -4.02 -4.77
CA GLU A 332 24.29 -5.12 -5.19
C GLU A 332 24.42 -6.29 -4.20
N LYS A 333 23.44 -6.40 -3.32
CA LYS A 333 23.32 -7.52 -2.39
C LYS A 333 21.92 -8.11 -2.52
N PRO A 334 21.80 -9.43 -2.69
CA PRO A 334 20.50 -10.08 -2.70
C PRO A 334 19.82 -9.90 -1.35
N VAL A 335 18.52 -9.66 -1.36
CA VAL A 335 17.64 -9.67 -0.19
C VAL A 335 16.98 -11.04 -0.13
N HIS A 336 17.04 -11.65 1.05
CA HIS A 336 16.54 -13.00 1.26
C HIS A 336 15.12 -12.96 1.82
N PHE A 337 14.27 -13.78 1.22
CA PHE A 337 12.91 -14.05 1.68
C PHE A 337 12.77 -15.52 1.99
N GLU A 338 12.18 -15.85 3.14
CA GLU A 338 11.87 -17.23 3.48
C GLU A 338 10.97 -17.86 2.41
N ASP A 339 11.23 -19.11 2.06
CA ASP A 339 10.38 -19.89 1.15
C ASP A 339 9.11 -20.35 1.86
N LYS A 340 8.25 -19.38 2.20
CA LYS A 340 6.98 -19.54 2.92
C LYS A 340 5.88 -18.73 2.27
N ALA A 341 4.70 -19.33 2.23
CA ALA A 341 3.47 -18.61 1.92
C ALA A 341 2.98 -17.82 3.14
N THR A 342 2.27 -16.72 2.89
CA THR A 342 1.67 -15.91 3.96
C THR A 342 0.21 -15.62 3.68
N VAL A 343 -0.60 -15.51 4.75
CA VAL A 343 -1.99 -15.08 4.67
C VAL A 343 -2.23 -14.00 5.73
N CYS A 344 -2.77 -12.88 5.27
CA CYS A 344 -3.21 -11.76 6.10
C CYS A 344 -4.73 -11.63 6.04
N LYS A 345 -5.39 -11.50 7.19
CA LYS A 345 -6.83 -11.21 7.28
C LYS A 345 -7.08 -10.07 8.24
N TYR A 346 -7.87 -9.09 7.80
CA TYR A 346 -8.32 -8.00 8.66
C TYR A 346 -9.65 -8.34 9.31
N ILE A 347 -9.72 -8.11 10.63
CA ILE A 347 -10.98 -8.04 11.36
C ILE A 347 -11.41 -6.58 11.47
N VAL A 348 -12.68 -6.31 11.17
CA VAL A 348 -13.26 -4.97 11.14
C VAL A 348 -14.63 -4.98 11.87
N PRO A 349 -15.10 -3.83 12.41
CA PRO A 349 -16.42 -3.77 13.03
C PRO A 349 -17.52 -3.99 11.98
N LYS A 350 -18.69 -4.49 12.42
CA LYS A 350 -19.87 -4.54 11.58
C LYS A 350 -20.29 -3.12 11.16
N GLY A 351 -20.58 -2.95 9.85
CA GLY A 351 -20.88 -1.62 9.28
C GLY A 351 -19.70 -0.93 8.58
N TYR A 352 -18.47 -1.42 8.77
CA TYR A 352 -17.33 -1.02 7.95
C TYR A 352 -17.60 -1.38 6.45
N PRO A 353 -17.22 -0.57 5.46
CA PRO A 353 -16.55 0.74 5.56
C PRO A 353 -17.53 1.94 5.59
N LYS A 354 -18.84 1.70 5.69
CA LYS A 354 -19.86 2.77 5.59
C LYS A 354 -19.90 3.67 6.82
N ILE A 355 -19.72 3.07 8.01
CA ILE A 355 -19.78 3.79 9.28
C ILE A 355 -18.34 4.02 9.74
N MET A 356 -17.99 5.29 9.91
CA MET A 356 -16.67 5.72 10.35
C MET A 356 -16.60 5.82 11.89
N ASN A 357 -15.37 5.80 12.43
CA ASN A 357 -15.08 5.99 13.86
C ASN A 357 -15.77 5.00 14.81
N GLN A 358 -15.99 3.77 14.35
CA GLN A 358 -16.55 2.71 15.17
C GLN A 358 -15.53 2.19 16.19
N VAL A 359 -16.05 1.71 17.33
CA VAL A 359 -15.25 0.95 18.28
C VAL A 359 -15.19 -0.51 17.81
N LEU A 360 -13.99 -1.06 17.69
CA LEU A 360 -13.79 -2.50 17.51
C LEU A 360 -13.74 -3.16 18.90
N ASN A 361 -14.87 -3.73 19.30
CA ASN A 361 -15.00 -4.43 20.59
C ASN A 361 -14.54 -5.89 20.42
N VAL A 362 -13.28 -6.15 20.70
CA VAL A 362 -12.71 -7.50 20.65
C VAL A 362 -11.91 -7.77 21.92
N LYS A 363 -11.89 -9.03 22.34
CA LYS A 363 -11.07 -9.54 23.43
C LYS A 363 -10.28 -10.74 22.95
N PHE A 364 -9.00 -10.76 23.21
CA PHE A 364 -8.11 -11.87 22.84
C PHE A 364 -6.87 -11.88 23.72
N ASP A 365 -6.25 -13.04 23.82
CA ASP A 365 -4.94 -13.22 24.42
C ASP A 365 -3.87 -13.21 23.33
N ALA A 366 -3.18 -12.08 23.22
CA ALA A 366 -2.14 -11.91 22.20
C ALA A 366 -0.99 -12.93 22.32
N LYS A 367 -0.67 -13.39 23.54
CA LYS A 367 0.38 -14.41 23.76
C LYS A 367 -0.05 -15.75 23.18
N LYS A 368 -1.31 -16.15 23.41
CA LYS A 368 -1.84 -17.40 22.84
C LYS A 368 -1.87 -17.37 21.31
N ILE A 369 -2.27 -16.25 20.72
CA ILE A 369 -2.27 -16.05 19.25
C ILE A 369 -0.83 -16.12 18.72
N ASN A 370 0.10 -15.40 19.34
CA ASN A 370 1.51 -15.41 18.93
C ASN A 370 2.14 -16.80 19.04
N ASN A 371 1.75 -17.62 20.02
CA ASN A 371 2.22 -19.01 20.19
C ASN A 371 1.76 -19.93 19.04
N LEU A 372 0.74 -19.57 18.30
CA LEU A 372 0.36 -20.26 17.05
C LEU A 372 1.24 -19.85 15.85
N GLY A 373 2.15 -18.89 16.01
CA GLY A 373 2.92 -18.32 14.92
C GLY A 373 2.19 -17.18 14.16
N VAL A 374 1.07 -16.70 14.69
CA VAL A 374 0.32 -15.58 14.09
C VAL A 374 0.78 -14.26 14.69
N LYS A 375 1.02 -13.27 13.84
CA LYS A 375 1.34 -11.89 14.24
C LYS A 375 0.10 -11.02 14.17
N ILE A 376 0.05 -10.05 15.09
CA ILE A 376 -1.08 -9.11 15.22
C ILE A 376 -0.59 -7.70 14.91
N TYR A 377 -1.24 -7.04 13.94
CA TYR A 377 -0.91 -5.67 13.53
C TYR A 377 -2.14 -4.78 13.62
N TYR A 378 -1.95 -3.55 14.09
CA TYR A 378 -3.05 -2.62 14.33
C TYR A 378 -3.13 -1.57 13.21
N SER A 379 -4.25 -1.56 12.47
CA SER A 379 -4.69 -0.45 11.62
C SER A 379 -5.83 0.33 12.30
N SER A 380 -5.73 0.46 13.62
CA SER A 380 -6.66 1.18 14.49
C SER A 380 -5.89 1.81 15.64
N GLY A 381 -6.36 2.96 16.10
CA GLY A 381 -5.74 3.67 17.21
C GLY A 381 -6.56 3.55 18.52
N LEU A 382 -5.90 3.82 19.63
CA LEU A 382 -6.57 3.95 20.91
C LEU A 382 -7.17 5.33 21.07
N ASP A 383 -8.46 5.39 21.47
CA ASP A 383 -9.06 6.63 21.93
C ASP A 383 -8.60 6.97 23.38
N ASN A 384 -9.03 8.13 23.88
CA ASN A 384 -8.70 8.58 25.24
C ASN A 384 -9.21 7.65 26.36
N LYS A 385 -10.11 6.71 26.02
CA LYS A 385 -10.64 5.69 26.95
C LYS A 385 -9.98 4.32 26.75
N GLY A 386 -8.93 4.25 25.92
CA GLY A 386 -8.20 3.01 25.63
C GLY A 386 -8.96 2.02 24.73
N LYS A 387 -10.00 2.47 24.02
CA LYS A 387 -10.74 1.62 23.07
C LYS A 387 -10.17 1.75 21.67
N LEU A 388 -10.09 0.62 20.94
CA LEU A 388 -9.68 0.61 19.55
C LEU A 388 -10.75 1.31 18.68
N ARG A 389 -10.35 2.37 17.97
CA ARG A 389 -11.18 3.11 17.02
C ARG A 389 -10.77 2.79 15.60
N VAL A 390 -11.73 2.41 14.79
CA VAL A 390 -11.57 2.15 13.36
C VAL A 390 -12.12 3.34 12.58
N GLY A 391 -11.23 4.04 11.88
CA GLY A 391 -11.58 5.15 10.98
C GLY A 391 -11.91 4.66 9.57
N CYS A 392 -11.31 5.29 8.56
CA CYS A 392 -11.32 4.81 7.17
C CYS A 392 -10.41 3.58 6.98
N GLU A 393 -9.43 3.44 7.86
CA GLU A 393 -8.57 2.27 7.93
C GLU A 393 -9.31 1.07 8.52
N ARG A 394 -8.65 -0.09 8.57
CA ARG A 394 -9.21 -1.33 9.11
C ARG A 394 -8.97 -1.42 10.61
N GLY A 395 -9.40 -2.54 11.21
CA GLY A 395 -9.21 -2.79 12.63
C GLY A 395 -7.86 -3.41 12.97
N ILE A 396 -7.80 -4.75 12.97
CA ILE A 396 -6.61 -5.53 13.32
C ILE A 396 -6.34 -6.53 12.20
N ALA A 397 -5.08 -6.62 11.76
CA ALA A 397 -4.61 -7.68 10.88
C ALA A 397 -4.04 -8.84 11.69
N LEU A 398 -4.42 -10.04 11.31
CA LEU A 398 -3.78 -11.28 11.73
C LEU A 398 -3.01 -11.84 10.53
N VAL A 399 -1.72 -12.11 10.72
CA VAL A 399 -0.84 -12.57 9.65
C VAL A 399 -0.11 -13.83 10.09
N SER A 400 -0.15 -14.85 9.25
CA SER A 400 0.54 -16.12 9.46
C SER A 400 1.43 -16.44 8.27
N LYS A 401 2.37 -17.35 8.47
CA LYS A 401 3.16 -17.99 7.41
C LYS A 401 3.06 -19.50 7.49
N GLY A 402 3.23 -20.18 6.36
CA GLY A 402 3.18 -21.64 6.25
C GLY A 402 3.91 -22.11 4.99
N ASP A 403 4.08 -23.43 4.84
CA ASP A 403 4.71 -23.99 3.62
C ASP A 403 3.83 -23.79 2.38
N THR A 404 2.52 -23.67 2.58
CA THR A 404 1.54 -23.36 1.53
C THR A 404 0.55 -22.31 2.02
N ILE A 405 -0.19 -21.71 1.09
CA ILE A 405 -1.24 -20.71 1.41
C ILE A 405 -2.30 -21.34 2.32
N GLU A 406 -2.71 -22.59 2.05
CA GLU A 406 -3.73 -23.29 2.83
C GLU A 406 -3.28 -23.55 4.27
N LYS A 407 -1.98 -23.94 4.47
CA LYS A 407 -1.42 -24.11 5.81
C LYS A 407 -1.38 -22.78 6.57
N ALA A 408 -0.94 -21.70 5.92
CA ALA A 408 -0.98 -20.37 6.50
C ALA A 408 -2.43 -19.94 6.84
N ASN A 409 -3.39 -20.18 5.92
CA ASN A 409 -4.80 -19.89 6.15
C ASN A 409 -5.37 -20.65 7.36
N THR A 410 -5.09 -21.94 7.48
CA THR A 410 -5.54 -22.77 8.62
C THR A 410 -5.08 -22.17 9.96
N VAL A 411 -3.85 -21.70 10.02
CA VAL A 411 -3.27 -21.12 11.24
C VAL A 411 -3.93 -19.76 11.58
N VAL A 412 -4.15 -18.89 10.59
CA VAL A 412 -4.80 -17.59 10.84
C VAL A 412 -6.27 -17.75 11.22
N GLU A 413 -7.00 -18.71 10.60
CA GLU A 413 -8.39 -19.02 10.97
C GLU A 413 -8.48 -19.51 12.43
N LYS A 414 -7.56 -20.39 12.85
CA LYS A 414 -7.47 -20.82 14.24
C LYS A 414 -7.24 -19.66 15.20
N ALA A 415 -6.39 -18.70 14.81
CA ALA A 415 -6.17 -17.51 15.64
C ALA A 415 -7.41 -16.61 15.70
N ILE A 416 -8.12 -16.41 14.60
CA ILE A 416 -9.36 -15.62 14.57
C ILE A 416 -10.44 -16.26 15.44
N SER A 417 -10.56 -17.60 15.48
CA SER A 417 -11.51 -18.31 16.34
C SER A 417 -11.27 -18.12 17.84
N MET A 418 -10.10 -17.59 18.24
CA MET A 418 -9.75 -17.28 19.64
C MET A 418 -10.06 -15.82 20.00
N ILE A 419 -10.66 -15.06 19.11
CA ILE A 419 -11.04 -13.66 19.33
C ILE A 419 -12.53 -13.58 19.62
N ASP A 420 -12.88 -13.13 20.82
CA ASP A 420 -14.25 -12.84 21.19
C ASP A 420 -14.62 -11.41 20.81
N GLY A 421 -15.85 -11.22 20.33
CA GLY A 421 -16.36 -9.88 20.03
C GLY A 421 -17.25 -9.80 18.81
N ASP A 422 -17.69 -8.59 18.49
CA ASP A 422 -18.56 -8.32 17.35
C ASP A 422 -17.74 -7.72 16.19
N PHE A 423 -17.33 -8.56 15.26
CA PHE A 423 -16.52 -8.18 14.10
C PHE A 423 -16.93 -8.99 12.86
N GLN A 424 -16.41 -8.56 11.72
CA GLN A 424 -16.49 -9.29 10.45
C GLN A 424 -15.12 -9.36 9.78
N TYR A 425 -14.92 -10.38 8.96
CA TYR A 425 -13.72 -10.58 8.15
C TYR A 425 -14.04 -11.45 6.93
N ARG A 426 -13.10 -11.59 6.02
CA ARG A 426 -13.24 -12.46 4.84
C ARG A 426 -12.62 -13.83 5.09
N LYS A 427 -13.46 -14.85 5.22
CA LYS A 427 -13.03 -16.24 5.42
C LYS A 427 -12.34 -16.84 4.19
N ASP A 428 -12.79 -16.45 3.00
CA ASP A 428 -12.34 -17.00 1.72
C ASP A 428 -10.91 -16.60 1.32
N ILE A 429 -10.30 -15.58 1.93
CA ILE A 429 -8.91 -15.21 1.65
C ILE A 429 -7.98 -16.38 2.05
N GLY A 430 -7.22 -16.88 1.06
CA GLY A 430 -6.34 -18.03 1.25
C GLY A 430 -7.07 -19.39 1.28
N ALA A 431 -8.37 -19.45 1.00
CA ALA A 431 -9.09 -20.68 0.72
C ALA A 431 -8.87 -21.11 -0.73
N GLU A 432 -8.97 -22.41 -1.01
CA GLU A 432 -8.64 -23.03 -2.31
C GLU A 432 -9.36 -22.35 -3.49
N GLU A 433 -10.64 -22.01 -3.31
CA GLU A 433 -11.45 -21.33 -4.33
C GLU A 433 -10.97 -19.95 -4.73
N MET A 434 -10.16 -19.27 -3.89
CA MET A 434 -9.64 -17.92 -4.11
C MET A 434 -8.15 -17.88 -4.47
N ILE A 435 -7.49 -19.03 -4.49
CA ILE A 435 -6.07 -19.17 -4.83
C ILE A 435 -5.85 -19.27 -6.35
N ARG A 436 -6.89 -19.59 -7.11
CA ARG A 436 -6.88 -19.83 -8.58
C ARG A 436 -6.82 -18.55 -9.39
#